data_204784c9f05059e0b06ac100ef2906d8
#
_entry.id   204784c9f05059e0b06ac100ef2906d8
#
_cell.length_a   1.000
_cell.length_b   1.000
_cell.length_c   1.000
_cell.angle_alpha   90.00
_cell.angle_beta   90.00
_cell.angle_gamma   90.00
#
_symmetry.space_group_name_H-M   'P 1'
#
loop_
_entity.id
_entity.type
_entity.pdbx_description
1 polymer ?
#
loop_
_entity_poly.entity_id
_entity_poly.type
_entity_poly.pdbx_seq_one_letter_code
_entity_poly.pdbx_strand_id
1 'polypeptide(L)'
;MATYLLKKSYQLKSLKETAFKDLWGDHGIFTTMWIFGKPAKILFFDNHIKNLVKSLKDYGIIKRSIKKDILKLINKNLSKNKKYNHLLRVALNKKIVSISLRKRIRPKLNFNLKLVKLKREKPQYKNLKYKKILSHLSRMDNSKADIGLIYDKKILETGTSNLLF
;
A
#
# COMPACT_ATOMS: atom_id res chain seq x y z
N MET A 1 7.79 -6.52 -14.04
CA MET A 1 6.45 -6.52 -13.38
C MET A 1 6.58 -7.02 -11.95
N ALA A 2 5.76 -6.50 -11.02
CA ALA A 2 5.78 -6.99 -9.63
C ALA A 2 5.13 -8.39 -9.55
N THR A 3 5.85 -9.35 -8.97
CA THR A 3 5.33 -10.70 -8.73
C THR A 3 4.46 -10.69 -7.48
N TYR A 4 3.19 -11.03 -7.63
CA TYR A 4 2.24 -11.13 -6.52
C TYR A 4 2.08 -12.58 -6.05
N LEU A 5 2.14 -12.75 -4.73
CA LEU A 5 1.84 -14.02 -4.07
C LEU A 5 0.36 -14.16 -3.72
N LEU A 6 -0.32 -13.05 -3.53
CA LEU A 6 -1.74 -12.99 -3.13
C LEU A 6 -2.39 -11.76 -3.74
N LYS A 7 -3.62 -11.93 -4.24
CA LYS A 7 -4.55 -10.87 -4.64
C LYS A 7 -5.96 -11.29 -4.26
N LYS A 8 -6.56 -10.65 -3.28
CA LYS A 8 -7.90 -10.94 -2.79
C LYS A 8 -8.67 -9.66 -2.51
N SER A 9 -9.95 -9.68 -2.80
CA SER A 9 -10.89 -8.59 -2.47
C SER A 9 -12.12 -9.12 -1.77
N TYR A 10 -12.68 -8.28 -0.91
CA TYR A 10 -13.81 -8.60 -0.06
C TYR A 10 -14.78 -7.42 -0.01
N GLN A 11 -16.05 -7.70 0.06
CA GLN A 11 -17.05 -6.68 0.37
C GLN A 11 -16.77 -6.10 1.76
N LEU A 12 -16.70 -4.77 1.88
CA LEU A 12 -16.35 -4.13 3.15
C LEU A 12 -17.33 -4.46 4.27
N LYS A 13 -18.64 -4.53 3.97
CA LYS A 13 -19.68 -4.80 4.98
C LYS A 13 -19.64 -6.23 5.49
N SER A 14 -19.71 -7.23 4.59
CA SER A 14 -19.90 -8.65 4.92
C SER A 14 -18.62 -9.46 5.02
N LEU A 15 -17.50 -8.96 4.51
CA LEU A 15 -16.22 -9.68 4.30
C LEU A 15 -16.36 -10.90 3.39
N LYS A 16 -17.43 -10.97 2.58
CA LYS A 16 -17.60 -11.99 1.53
C LYS A 16 -16.57 -11.73 0.44
N GLU A 17 -15.85 -12.76 0.01
CA GLU A 17 -14.86 -12.69 -1.06
C GLU A 17 -15.53 -12.34 -2.39
N THR A 18 -14.85 -11.56 -3.21
CA THR A 18 -15.27 -11.13 -4.54
C THR A 18 -14.08 -11.10 -5.50
N ALA A 19 -14.34 -10.91 -6.78
CA ALA A 19 -13.28 -10.75 -7.78
C ALA A 19 -12.30 -9.64 -7.34
N PHE A 20 -11.01 -9.89 -7.56
CA PHE A 20 -9.97 -8.95 -7.15
C PHE A 20 -10.11 -7.60 -7.83
N LYS A 21 -10.10 -6.53 -7.04
CA LYS A 21 -10.10 -5.13 -7.48
C LYS A 21 -8.87 -4.44 -6.92
N ASP A 22 -8.05 -3.88 -7.77
CA ASP A 22 -6.80 -3.23 -7.37
C ASP A 22 -7.02 -1.90 -6.64
N LEU A 23 -8.15 -1.25 -6.90
CA LEU A 23 -8.63 0.01 -6.32
C LEU A 23 -7.79 1.25 -6.64
N TRP A 24 -6.69 1.15 -7.39
CA TRP A 24 -5.93 2.33 -7.80
C TRP A 24 -6.77 3.28 -8.66
N GLY A 25 -6.79 4.54 -8.27
CA GLY A 25 -7.60 5.59 -8.90
C GLY A 25 -8.97 5.78 -8.25
N ASP A 26 -9.43 4.87 -7.40
CA ASP A 26 -10.68 5.01 -6.66
C ASP A 26 -10.60 6.12 -5.60
N HIS A 27 -11.77 6.54 -5.10
CA HIS A 27 -11.86 7.34 -3.90
C HIS A 27 -11.72 6.44 -2.68
N GLY A 28 -10.54 6.40 -2.08
CA GLY A 28 -10.22 5.52 -0.96
C GLY A 28 -8.79 5.67 -0.49
N ILE A 29 -8.39 4.80 0.41
CA ILE A 29 -7.11 4.84 1.10
C ILE A 29 -6.42 3.49 1.09
N PHE A 30 -5.12 3.50 1.36
CA PHE A 30 -4.35 2.26 1.50
C PHE A 30 -3.25 2.40 2.55
N THR A 31 -2.72 1.26 2.96
CA THR A 31 -1.43 1.18 3.65
C THR A 31 -0.62 0.02 3.10
N THR A 32 0.70 0.12 3.20
CA THR A 32 1.62 -0.96 2.81
C THR A 32 2.54 -1.25 3.98
N MET A 33 2.64 -2.52 4.34
CA MET A 33 3.39 -3.00 5.50
C MET A 33 4.39 -4.05 5.06
N TRP A 34 5.54 -4.11 5.71
CA TRP A 34 6.47 -5.21 5.50
C TRP A 34 6.05 -6.42 6.35
N ILE A 35 5.90 -7.56 5.69
CA ILE A 35 5.70 -8.85 6.33
C ILE A 35 6.94 -9.72 6.14
N PHE A 36 7.43 -10.34 7.21
CA PHE A 36 8.67 -11.11 7.19
C PHE A 36 8.65 -12.26 8.20
N GLY A 37 9.59 -13.19 8.02
CA GLY A 37 9.83 -14.30 8.95
C GLY A 37 8.90 -15.50 8.80
N LYS A 38 9.13 -16.50 9.66
CA LYS A 38 8.31 -17.68 9.91
C LYS A 38 8.37 -17.97 11.42
N PRO A 39 7.25 -17.81 12.17
CA PRO A 39 5.94 -17.34 11.72
C PRO A 39 5.96 -15.89 11.20
N ALA A 40 4.97 -15.53 10.40
CA ALA A 40 4.85 -14.22 9.79
C ALA A 40 4.72 -13.11 10.84
N LYS A 41 5.58 -12.09 10.74
CA LYS A 41 5.50 -10.86 11.55
C LYS A 41 5.23 -9.69 10.63
N ILE A 42 4.44 -8.71 11.08
CA ILE A 42 4.15 -7.49 10.33
C ILE A 42 4.76 -6.31 11.08
N LEU A 43 5.66 -5.60 10.40
CA LEU A 43 6.34 -4.46 10.99
C LEU A 43 5.35 -3.32 11.23
N PHE A 44 5.33 -2.77 12.45
CA PHE A 44 4.51 -1.63 12.87
C PHE A 44 3.01 -1.74 12.51
N PHE A 45 2.44 -2.96 12.59
CA PHE A 45 1.04 -3.21 12.23
C PHE A 45 0.08 -2.20 12.87
N ASP A 46 0.16 -2.01 14.18
CA ASP A 46 -0.76 -1.11 14.90
C ASP A 46 -0.65 0.34 14.45
N ASN A 47 0.57 0.82 14.19
CA ASN A 47 0.81 2.17 13.69
C ASN A 47 0.22 2.36 12.29
N HIS A 48 0.42 1.38 11.40
CA HIS A 48 -0.15 1.40 10.05
C HIS A 48 -1.68 1.43 10.09
N ILE A 49 -2.29 0.58 10.92
CA ILE A 49 -3.75 0.53 11.06
C ILE A 49 -4.29 1.79 11.74
N LYS A 50 -3.64 2.30 12.77
CA LYS A 50 -4.03 3.57 13.42
C LYS A 50 -4.06 4.72 12.41
N ASN A 51 -3.03 4.85 11.57
CA ASN A 51 -2.97 5.88 10.53
C ASN A 51 -4.03 5.68 9.45
N LEU A 52 -4.29 4.43 9.05
CA LEU A 52 -5.36 4.09 8.11
C LEU A 52 -6.72 4.50 8.68
N VAL A 53 -7.01 4.14 9.94
CA VAL A 53 -8.29 4.42 10.61
C VAL A 53 -8.54 5.93 10.76
N LYS A 54 -7.51 6.72 11.07
CA LYS A 54 -7.63 8.20 11.13
C LYS A 54 -8.15 8.78 9.82
N SER A 55 -7.77 8.19 8.68
CA SER A 55 -8.13 8.68 7.35
C SER A 55 -9.50 8.18 6.87
N LEU A 56 -10.11 7.17 7.51
CA LEU A 56 -11.35 6.54 7.02
C LEU A 56 -12.50 7.53 6.92
N LYS A 57 -12.66 8.38 7.94
CA LYS A 57 -13.77 9.34 8.02
C LYS A 57 -13.77 10.31 6.82
N ASP A 58 -12.59 10.82 6.44
CA ASP A 58 -12.43 11.78 5.33
C ASP A 58 -12.75 11.16 3.97
N TYR A 59 -12.76 9.83 3.90
CA TYR A 59 -13.13 9.06 2.70
C TYR A 59 -14.54 8.46 2.78
N GLY A 60 -15.33 8.86 3.80
CA GLY A 60 -16.70 8.38 4.00
C GLY A 60 -16.78 6.88 4.25
N ILE A 61 -15.74 6.29 4.85
CA ILE A 61 -15.69 4.87 5.21
C ILE A 61 -15.97 4.75 6.71
N ILE A 62 -17.16 4.25 7.05
CA ILE A 62 -17.61 4.11 8.44
C ILE A 62 -17.66 2.63 8.79
N LYS A 63 -16.68 2.14 9.55
CA LYS A 63 -16.67 0.78 10.06
C LYS A 63 -15.82 0.68 11.34
N ARG A 64 -16.46 0.55 12.50
CA ARG A 64 -15.76 0.46 13.80
C ARG A 64 -14.86 -0.77 13.92
N SER A 65 -15.26 -1.90 13.32
CA SER A 65 -14.53 -3.18 13.39
C SER A 65 -13.33 -3.29 12.43
N ILE A 66 -13.00 -2.24 11.67
CA ILE A 66 -12.06 -2.33 10.54
C ILE A 66 -10.68 -2.93 10.93
N LYS A 67 -10.15 -2.62 12.10
CA LYS A 67 -8.89 -3.21 12.59
C LYS A 67 -9.01 -4.71 12.77
N LYS A 68 -10.08 -5.18 13.43
CA LYS A 68 -10.36 -6.62 13.64
C LYS A 68 -10.58 -7.33 12.31
N ASP A 69 -11.31 -6.69 11.39
CA ASP A 69 -11.62 -7.25 10.07
C ASP A 69 -10.37 -7.41 9.21
N ILE A 70 -9.51 -6.40 9.17
CA ILE A 70 -8.23 -6.48 8.45
C ILE A 70 -7.38 -7.61 9.03
N LEU A 71 -7.25 -7.71 10.34
CA LEU A 71 -6.49 -8.78 10.99
C LEU A 71 -7.07 -10.16 10.67
N LYS A 72 -8.40 -10.31 10.72
CA LYS A 72 -9.09 -11.55 10.33
C LYS A 72 -8.78 -11.93 8.88
N LEU A 73 -8.84 -10.98 7.96
CA LEU A 73 -8.55 -11.22 6.55
C LEU A 73 -7.07 -11.57 6.32
N ILE A 74 -6.14 -10.92 7.02
CA ILE A 74 -4.71 -11.25 6.97
C ILE A 74 -4.49 -12.68 7.43
N ASN A 75 -5.01 -13.06 8.60
CA ASN A 75 -4.87 -14.40 9.16
C ASN A 75 -5.51 -15.48 8.28
N LYS A 76 -6.65 -15.18 7.64
CA LYS A 76 -7.30 -16.09 6.69
C LYS A 76 -6.44 -16.39 5.46
N ASN A 77 -5.66 -15.41 5.00
CA ASN A 77 -4.98 -15.49 3.71
C ASN A 77 -3.46 -15.80 3.81
N LEU A 78 -2.89 -15.72 5.00
CA LEU A 78 -1.47 -16.00 5.21
C LEU A 78 -1.27 -17.36 5.85
N SER A 79 -0.44 -18.17 5.22
CA SER A 79 -0.05 -19.47 5.79
C SER A 79 0.96 -19.29 6.94
N LYS A 80 0.71 -19.94 8.08
CA LYS A 80 1.63 -19.94 9.22
C LYS A 80 2.97 -20.66 8.90
N ASN A 81 2.95 -21.57 7.96
CA ASN A 81 4.11 -22.41 7.61
C ASN A 81 5.01 -21.80 6.53
N LYS A 82 4.62 -20.65 5.95
CA LYS A 82 5.40 -20.00 4.90
C LYS A 82 6.33 -18.92 5.47
N LYS A 83 7.56 -18.89 4.95
CA LYS A 83 8.49 -17.77 5.21
C LYS A 83 8.15 -16.58 4.31
N TYR A 84 8.08 -15.41 4.89
CA TYR A 84 7.75 -14.17 4.18
C TYR A 84 8.94 -13.22 4.13
N ASN A 85 8.99 -12.43 3.07
CA ASN A 85 9.75 -11.19 2.91
C ASN A 85 9.05 -10.37 1.81
N HIS A 86 7.85 -9.87 2.15
CA HIS A 86 6.91 -9.34 1.18
C HIS A 86 6.35 -8.00 1.65
N LEU A 87 5.78 -7.25 0.74
CA LEU A 87 4.99 -6.06 1.04
C LEU A 87 3.50 -6.43 0.98
N LEU A 88 2.84 -6.31 2.12
CA LEU A 88 1.40 -6.49 2.28
C LEU A 88 0.71 -5.13 2.10
N ARG A 89 -0.10 -4.98 1.07
CA ARG A 89 -0.94 -3.81 0.88
C ARG A 89 -2.37 -4.13 1.30
N VAL A 90 -2.95 -3.24 2.09
CA VAL A 90 -4.39 -3.20 2.39
C VAL A 90 -4.95 -1.91 1.81
N ALA A 91 -5.93 -2.02 0.92
CA ALA A 91 -6.58 -0.90 0.26
C ALA A 91 -8.08 -0.95 0.49
N LEU A 92 -8.71 0.22 0.70
CA LEU A 92 -10.14 0.32 1.02
C LEU A 92 -10.79 1.47 0.25
N ASN A 93 -12.02 1.21 -0.20
CA ASN A 93 -13.00 2.23 -0.55
C ASN A 93 -14.31 1.98 0.22
N LYS A 94 -15.38 2.72 -0.08
CA LYS A 94 -16.68 2.58 0.62
C LYS A 94 -17.31 1.17 0.52
N LYS A 95 -16.90 0.36 -0.48
CA LYS A 95 -17.56 -0.92 -0.80
C LYS A 95 -16.64 -2.13 -0.62
N ILE A 96 -15.34 -1.95 -0.83
CA ILE A 96 -14.37 -3.05 -0.99
C ILE A 96 -13.18 -2.85 -0.05
N VAL A 97 -12.68 -3.95 0.50
CA VAL A 97 -11.34 -4.08 1.06
C VAL A 97 -10.53 -5.06 0.19
N SER A 98 -9.36 -4.63 -0.27
CA SER A 98 -8.47 -5.44 -1.10
C SER A 98 -7.16 -5.68 -0.37
N ILE A 99 -6.69 -6.91 -0.41
CA ILE A 99 -5.41 -7.32 0.15
C ILE A 99 -4.55 -7.88 -0.97
N SER A 100 -3.34 -7.39 -1.07
CA SER A 100 -2.35 -7.93 -1.99
C SER A 100 -1.00 -8.08 -1.33
N LEU A 101 -0.28 -9.13 -1.70
CA LEU A 101 1.03 -9.47 -1.19
C LEU A 101 2.00 -9.60 -2.36
N ARG A 102 3.01 -8.74 -2.42
CA ARG A 102 4.03 -8.75 -3.46
C ARG A 102 5.42 -8.93 -2.88
N LYS A 103 6.34 -9.51 -3.66
CA LYS A 103 7.74 -9.61 -3.28
C LYS A 103 8.30 -8.23 -2.95
N ARG A 104 9.07 -8.12 -1.86
CA ARG A 104 9.79 -6.91 -1.51
C ARG A 104 11.04 -6.81 -2.40
N ILE A 105 11.15 -5.74 -3.15
CA ILE A 105 12.34 -5.41 -3.94
C ILE A 105 13.33 -4.73 -2.98
N ARG A 106 14.58 -5.20 -2.99
CA ARG A 106 15.67 -4.54 -2.26
C ARG A 106 16.33 -3.53 -3.19
N PRO A 107 16.51 -2.27 -2.76
CA PRO A 107 17.30 -1.30 -3.51
C PRO A 107 18.73 -1.80 -3.66
N LYS A 108 19.35 -1.50 -4.83
CA LYS A 108 20.79 -1.68 -5.06
C LYS A 108 21.56 -0.53 -4.44
N LEU A 109 22.87 -0.70 -4.27
CA LEU A 109 23.75 0.34 -3.70
C LEU A 109 23.66 1.65 -4.48
N ASN A 110 23.73 1.59 -5.82
CA ASN A 110 23.54 2.75 -6.68
C ASN A 110 22.06 2.92 -6.97
N PHE A 111 21.43 3.82 -6.22
CA PHE A 111 19.99 4.06 -6.29
C PHE A 111 19.71 5.51 -6.71
N ASN A 112 19.06 5.71 -7.83
CA ASN A 112 18.81 7.01 -8.43
C ASN A 112 17.41 7.53 -8.06
N LEU A 113 17.29 8.85 -7.94
CA LEU A 113 16.01 9.53 -7.78
C LEU A 113 15.70 10.32 -9.06
N LYS A 114 14.66 9.90 -9.80
CA LYS A 114 14.17 10.63 -10.97
C LYS A 114 13.15 11.66 -10.53
N LEU A 115 13.44 12.94 -10.75
CA LEU A 115 12.53 14.02 -10.39
C LEU A 115 11.36 14.12 -11.38
N VAL A 116 10.15 14.23 -10.87
CA VAL A 116 8.90 14.32 -11.64
C VAL A 116 8.08 15.49 -11.10
N LYS A 117 7.71 16.44 -11.97
CA LYS A 117 6.83 17.57 -11.60
C LYS A 117 5.40 17.05 -11.43
N LEU A 118 5.06 16.71 -10.21
CA LEU A 118 3.75 16.19 -9.84
C LEU A 118 3.41 16.54 -8.40
N LYS A 119 2.23 17.11 -8.18
CA LYS A 119 1.64 17.30 -6.86
C LYS A 119 0.50 16.30 -6.68
N ARG A 120 0.56 15.52 -5.62
CA ARG A 120 -0.49 14.57 -5.29
C ARG A 120 -1.65 15.26 -4.57
N GLU A 121 -2.87 14.88 -4.90
CA GLU A 121 -4.05 15.32 -4.14
C GLU A 121 -3.97 14.80 -2.70
N LYS A 122 -4.22 15.68 -1.71
CA LYS A 122 -4.25 15.32 -0.28
C LYS A 122 -3.05 14.46 0.14
N PRO A 123 -1.80 14.95 0.00
CA PRO A 123 -0.59 14.16 0.22
C PRO A 123 -0.45 13.67 1.67
N GLN A 124 -1.11 14.32 2.63
CA GLN A 124 -1.17 13.91 4.03
C GLN A 124 -1.82 12.53 4.24
N TYR A 125 -2.59 12.04 3.26
CA TYR A 125 -3.22 10.71 3.29
C TYR A 125 -2.57 9.75 2.30
N LYS A 126 -2.45 8.48 2.67
CA LYS A 126 -2.15 7.40 1.72
C LYS A 126 -3.41 7.05 0.92
N ASN A 127 -3.80 7.96 0.01
CA ASN A 127 -4.99 7.78 -0.81
C ASN A 127 -4.70 7.00 -2.09
N LEU A 128 -5.76 6.43 -2.70
CA LEU A 128 -5.67 5.58 -3.89
C LEU A 128 -5.48 6.36 -5.21
N LYS A 129 -5.42 7.68 -5.21
CA LYS A 129 -5.14 8.53 -6.39
C LYS A 129 -3.66 8.46 -6.81
N TYR A 130 -3.19 7.23 -7.05
CA TYR A 130 -1.77 6.90 -7.25
C TYR A 130 -1.44 6.50 -8.69
N LYS A 131 -2.41 6.47 -9.62
CA LYS A 131 -2.22 5.98 -11.01
C LYS A 131 -1.06 6.67 -11.74
N LYS A 132 -0.95 8.00 -11.64
CA LYS A 132 0.15 8.75 -12.28
C LYS A 132 1.52 8.34 -11.75
N ILE A 133 1.66 8.19 -10.43
CA ILE A 133 2.89 7.71 -9.78
C ILE A 133 3.23 6.30 -10.26
N LEU A 134 2.26 5.39 -10.24
CA LEU A 134 2.46 4.02 -10.70
C LEU A 134 2.86 3.94 -12.18
N SER A 135 2.31 4.81 -13.04
CA SER A 135 2.71 4.91 -14.44
C SER A 135 4.18 5.30 -14.61
N HIS A 136 4.71 6.21 -13.78
CA HIS A 136 6.14 6.51 -13.78
C HIS A 136 6.97 5.33 -13.27
N LEU A 137 6.57 4.72 -12.16
CA LEU A 137 7.28 3.59 -11.54
C LEU A 137 7.30 2.34 -12.43
N SER A 138 6.25 2.10 -13.22
CA SER A 138 6.17 0.93 -14.12
C SER A 138 7.17 0.96 -15.27
N ARG A 139 7.72 2.14 -15.58
CA ARG A 139 8.72 2.36 -16.64
C ARG A 139 10.15 2.31 -16.13
N MET A 140 10.36 1.92 -14.86
CA MET A 140 11.65 1.96 -14.19
C MET A 140 11.99 0.61 -13.55
N ASP A 141 13.29 0.34 -13.41
CA ASP A 141 13.77 -0.72 -12.52
C ASP A 141 13.72 -0.21 -11.07
N ASN A 142 12.68 -0.61 -10.34
CA ASN A 142 12.48 -0.18 -8.96
C ASN A 142 13.52 -0.74 -7.97
N SER A 143 14.47 -1.56 -8.42
CA SER A 143 15.65 -1.92 -7.64
C SER A 143 16.77 -0.91 -7.75
N LYS A 144 16.76 -0.05 -8.78
CA LYS A 144 17.81 0.93 -9.10
C LYS A 144 17.35 2.37 -8.96
N ALA A 145 16.04 2.62 -8.99
CA ALA A 145 15.51 3.98 -8.98
C ALA A 145 14.12 4.10 -8.37
N ASP A 146 13.82 5.30 -7.88
CA ASP A 146 12.48 5.76 -7.50
C ASP A 146 12.21 7.14 -8.12
N ILE A 147 11.01 7.64 -7.99
CA ILE A 147 10.67 9.00 -8.37
C ILE A 147 10.63 9.93 -7.15
N GLY A 148 11.15 11.15 -7.33
CA GLY A 148 10.97 12.28 -6.41
C GLY A 148 9.92 13.22 -6.98
N LEU A 149 8.82 13.43 -6.25
CA LEU A 149 7.77 14.35 -6.66
C LEU A 149 8.19 15.77 -6.33
N ILE A 150 8.34 16.63 -7.33
CA ILE A 150 8.70 18.01 -7.15
C ILE A 150 7.53 18.94 -7.46
N TYR A 151 7.37 19.94 -6.63
CA TYR A 151 6.43 21.03 -6.84
C TYR A 151 7.01 22.30 -6.21
N ASP A 152 6.92 23.41 -6.91
CA ASP A 152 7.45 24.72 -6.46
C ASP A 152 8.92 24.62 -5.98
N LYS A 153 9.78 24.04 -6.84
CA LYS A 153 11.23 23.83 -6.59
C LYS A 153 11.56 22.99 -5.34
N LYS A 154 10.58 22.34 -4.70
CA LYS A 154 10.79 21.50 -3.52
C LYS A 154 10.47 20.05 -3.82
N ILE A 155 11.26 19.11 -3.27
CA ILE A 155 10.92 17.70 -3.25
C ILE A 155 9.89 17.48 -2.14
N LEU A 156 8.69 17.04 -2.49
CA LEU A 156 7.60 16.84 -1.55
C LEU A 156 7.59 15.44 -0.94
N GLU A 157 7.78 14.43 -1.77
CA GLU A 157 7.74 13.01 -1.38
C GLU A 157 8.37 12.15 -2.47
N THR A 158 8.58 10.89 -2.18
CA THR A 158 9.00 9.89 -3.17
C THR A 158 7.85 8.96 -3.54
N GLY A 159 8.03 8.19 -4.61
CA GLY A 159 7.05 7.21 -5.05
C GLY A 159 6.87 6.06 -4.06
N THR A 160 7.96 5.50 -3.55
CA THR A 160 7.93 4.33 -2.66
C THR A 160 8.93 4.38 -1.51
N SER A 161 9.96 5.22 -1.59
CA SER A 161 11.05 5.33 -0.62
C SER A 161 10.74 6.37 0.46
N ASN A 162 11.58 6.44 1.48
CA ASN A 162 11.62 7.55 2.45
C ASN A 162 12.81 8.45 2.13
N LEU A 163 12.65 9.75 2.30
CA LEU A 163 13.75 10.71 2.28
C LEU A 163 14.18 10.98 3.72
N LEU A 164 15.48 10.95 3.94
CA LEU A 164 16.13 11.43 5.18
C LEU A 164 17.01 12.60 4.78
N PHE A 165 16.85 13.72 5.48
CA PHE A 165 17.64 14.93 5.31
C PHE A 165 18.46 15.19 6.56
#